data_7ecf6d98b6f4fd7ec3c2df48bfe32fdb
#
_entry.id   7ecf6d98b6f4fd7ec3c2df48bfe32fdb
#
_cell.length_a   1.000
_cell.length_b   1.000
_cell.length_c   1.000
_cell.angle_alpha   90.00
_cell.angle_beta   90.00
_cell.angle_gamma   90.00
#
_symmetry.space_group_name_H-M   'P 1'
#
loop_
_entity.id
_entity.type
_entity.pdbx_description
1 polymer ?
#
loop_
_entity_poly.entity_id
_entity_poly.type
_entity_poly.pdbx_seq_one_letter_code
_entity_poly.pdbx_strand_id
1 'polypeptide(L)'
;MPVPGMDLPVLWEKWVSVPVSPMKREIENMINVYTNKENYQYDVHALLRSFYPEHDVNVYNEYEWDGREESGSYVIIRILDDRMELTLAVDEPKAYVHTYQNDTDVIKKQSKLSLYHDLCDYTGRTLPWGNLTGIRPTKLTMAMLAEGLADDEIIAQMKAAHAVNDEKARLSLDISRRERQILDSIHYVDGYSLYIGIPFCPTTCLYCSFTSYPIAAWRKRVELYLQALFREIDFVAETCRDSILDTIYIGGGTPTTLEAGELDRLLQHIHDRFDFAQVKEFTVEAGRADSITPEKLDVLKRHGVTRISVNPQTMNDETLKYIGRHHTVAQVKEAFQMARAAGFDNINMDIILGLPGELEADVQHTIDEIKKLGPDSLTVHSLAIKRASKLSQWIEENGIGTLRNTDATMEIAQKGAYALDMKPYYLYRQKNMSGNFENVGYAREGKYGIYNILINEEVQTIIALGAGSISKRVYPDGRIERSENMKDVALYIEKIDEMIERKRKLLADE
;
A
#
# COMPACT_ATOMS: atom_id res chain seq x y z
N MET A 1 35.16 40.77 -6.12
CA MET A 1 36.20 39.74 -6.08
C MET A 1 35.48 38.43 -6.00
N PRO A 2 35.62 37.53 -6.96
CA PRO A 2 34.99 36.22 -6.91
C PRO A 2 35.84 35.22 -6.09
N VAL A 3 35.20 34.35 -5.32
CA VAL A 3 35.84 33.26 -4.59
C VAL A 3 36.03 32.08 -5.57
N PRO A 4 37.19 31.44 -5.63
CA PRO A 4 37.44 30.33 -6.56
C PRO A 4 37.02 28.96 -6.03
N GLY A 5 36.47 28.17 -6.97
CA GLY A 5 36.70 26.75 -7.16
C GLY A 5 36.31 25.77 -6.03
N MET A 6 35.14 25.16 -6.20
CA MET A 6 34.93 23.76 -5.78
C MET A 6 34.63 22.95 -7.06
N ASP A 7 35.60 22.15 -7.46
CA ASP A 7 35.41 21.12 -8.46
C ASP A 7 34.45 20.05 -7.92
N LEU A 8 33.30 19.93 -8.55
CA LEU A 8 32.39 18.80 -8.37
C LEU A 8 32.90 17.66 -9.26
N PRO A 9 32.99 16.42 -8.77
CA PRO A 9 33.48 15.30 -9.58
C PRO A 9 32.51 14.97 -10.71
N VAL A 10 33.08 14.87 -11.91
CA VAL A 10 32.47 14.46 -13.17
C VAL A 10 31.96 13.02 -13.09
N LEU A 11 30.71 12.84 -12.67
CA LEU A 11 29.96 11.57 -12.78
C LEU A 11 28.66 11.69 -13.59
N TRP A 12 28.44 12.81 -14.28
CA TRP A 12 27.20 13.13 -15.01
C TRP A 12 27.20 12.76 -16.49
N GLU A 13 28.35 12.45 -17.08
CA GLU A 13 28.46 12.34 -18.56
C GLU A 13 28.00 11.00 -19.17
N LYS A 14 27.48 10.04 -18.43
CA LYS A 14 27.09 8.75 -19.01
C LYS A 14 25.60 8.55 -19.28
N TRP A 15 24.71 9.50 -19.00
CA TRP A 15 23.24 9.29 -19.08
C TRP A 15 22.46 10.41 -19.75
N VAL A 16 23.07 11.25 -20.61
CA VAL A 16 22.30 12.21 -21.39
C VAL A 16 21.88 11.57 -22.71
N SER A 17 20.75 10.91 -22.73
CA SER A 17 19.97 10.75 -23.95
C SER A 17 19.39 12.12 -24.31
N VAL A 18 19.54 12.52 -25.58
CA VAL A 18 19.02 13.78 -26.15
C VAL A 18 17.56 13.96 -25.74
N PRO A 19 17.15 15.12 -25.18
CA PRO A 19 15.76 15.31 -24.78
C PRO A 19 14.86 15.37 -26.03
N VAL A 20 14.00 14.36 -26.19
CA VAL A 20 12.88 14.39 -27.13
C VAL A 20 11.90 15.46 -26.65
N SER A 21 11.35 16.26 -27.58
CA SER A 21 10.41 17.34 -27.23
C SER A 21 9.22 16.79 -26.43
N PRO A 22 8.66 17.54 -25.45
CA PRO A 22 7.56 17.07 -24.62
C PRO A 22 6.35 16.53 -25.42
N MET A 23 6.00 17.20 -26.50
CA MET A 23 4.89 16.79 -27.39
C MET A 23 5.14 15.47 -28.15
N LYS A 24 6.41 15.14 -28.50
CA LYS A 24 6.74 13.85 -29.10
C LYS A 24 6.68 12.72 -28.08
N ARG A 25 7.09 12.96 -26.82
CA ARG A 25 6.99 11.97 -25.74
C ARG A 25 5.55 11.61 -25.38
N GLU A 26 4.60 12.55 -25.44
CA GLU A 26 3.18 12.30 -25.15
C GLU A 26 2.55 11.36 -26.18
N ILE A 27 2.94 11.44 -27.47
CA ILE A 27 2.38 10.60 -28.55
C ILE A 27 3.03 9.21 -28.57
N GLU A 28 4.34 9.11 -28.28
CA GLU A 28 5.10 7.85 -28.33
C GLU A 28 4.82 6.90 -27.15
N ASN A 29 4.26 7.39 -26.04
CA ASN A 29 4.02 6.60 -24.83
C ASN A 29 2.52 6.42 -24.52
N MET A 30 1.65 6.50 -25.50
CA MET A 30 0.20 6.35 -25.30
C MET A 30 -0.31 5.11 -26.04
N ILE A 31 -1.07 4.26 -25.35
CA ILE A 31 -1.80 3.15 -25.96
C ILE A 31 -3.29 3.47 -25.96
N ASN A 32 -3.87 3.59 -27.16
CA ASN A 32 -5.30 3.78 -27.35
C ASN A 32 -5.99 2.42 -27.48
N VAL A 33 -6.97 2.16 -26.65
CA VAL A 33 -7.70 0.88 -26.61
C VAL A 33 -9.13 1.11 -27.03
N TYR A 34 -9.62 0.32 -27.98
CA TYR A 34 -10.99 0.35 -28.48
C TYR A 34 -11.69 -0.96 -28.12
N THR A 35 -12.83 -0.88 -27.40
CA THR A 35 -13.59 -2.07 -27.01
C THR A 35 -15.08 -1.87 -27.15
N ASN A 36 -15.80 -2.93 -27.57
CA ASN A 36 -17.25 -2.92 -27.73
C ASN A 36 -18.03 -3.22 -26.42
N LYS A 37 -17.32 -3.45 -25.30
CA LYS A 37 -17.95 -3.79 -24.01
C LYS A 37 -17.47 -2.86 -22.90
N GLU A 38 -18.32 -1.96 -22.45
CA GLU A 38 -18.02 -1.00 -21.37
C GLU A 38 -17.58 -1.66 -20.05
N ASN A 39 -18.22 -2.78 -19.69
CA ASN A 39 -17.90 -3.51 -18.45
C ASN A 39 -16.55 -4.23 -18.46
N TYR A 40 -15.81 -4.24 -19.57
CA TYR A 40 -14.45 -4.78 -19.70
C TYR A 40 -13.37 -3.70 -19.66
N GLN A 41 -13.72 -2.44 -19.86
CA GLN A 41 -12.75 -1.32 -19.94
C GLN A 41 -11.77 -1.30 -18.77
N TYR A 42 -12.29 -1.50 -17.55
CA TYR A 42 -11.45 -1.52 -16.36
C TYR A 42 -10.42 -2.65 -16.35
N ASP A 43 -10.84 -3.88 -16.67
CA ASP A 43 -9.96 -5.06 -16.66
C ASP A 43 -8.87 -4.95 -17.75
N VAL A 44 -9.26 -4.50 -18.94
CA VAL A 44 -8.34 -4.28 -20.06
C VAL A 44 -7.31 -3.20 -19.73
N HIS A 45 -7.77 -2.04 -19.26
CA HIS A 45 -6.88 -0.96 -18.82
C HIS A 45 -5.87 -1.43 -17.76
N ALA A 46 -6.35 -2.11 -16.72
CA ALA A 46 -5.51 -2.56 -15.61
C ALA A 46 -4.47 -3.59 -16.06
N LEU A 47 -4.85 -4.49 -16.97
CA LEU A 47 -3.95 -5.53 -17.48
C LEU A 47 -2.90 -4.94 -18.42
N LEU A 48 -3.28 -4.08 -19.35
CA LEU A 48 -2.32 -3.39 -20.25
C LEU A 48 -1.33 -2.54 -19.46
N ARG A 49 -1.78 -1.78 -18.47
CA ARG A 49 -0.89 -1.01 -17.58
C ARG A 49 0.10 -1.90 -16.82
N SER A 50 -0.24 -3.15 -16.56
CA SER A 50 0.67 -4.10 -15.90
C SER A 50 1.78 -4.60 -16.85
N PHE A 51 1.50 -4.71 -18.15
CA PHE A 51 2.50 -5.07 -19.17
C PHE A 51 3.30 -3.86 -19.69
N TYR A 52 2.67 -2.67 -19.73
CA TYR A 52 3.25 -1.44 -20.24
C TYR A 52 3.18 -0.32 -19.19
N PRO A 53 3.95 -0.42 -18.09
CA PRO A 53 3.90 0.54 -16.99
C PRO A 53 4.37 1.95 -17.38
N GLU A 54 5.19 2.07 -18.43
CA GLU A 54 5.69 3.32 -18.99
C GLU A 54 4.70 4.01 -19.94
N HIS A 55 3.64 3.31 -20.41
CA HIS A 55 2.66 3.88 -21.32
C HIS A 55 1.41 4.34 -20.56
N ASP A 56 0.84 5.44 -20.96
CA ASP A 56 -0.53 5.79 -20.59
C ASP A 56 -1.52 5.01 -21.46
N VAL A 57 -2.58 4.50 -20.83
CA VAL A 57 -3.61 3.68 -21.51
C VAL A 57 -4.92 4.43 -21.45
N ASN A 58 -5.47 4.78 -22.61
CA ASN A 58 -6.80 5.34 -22.76
C ASN A 58 -7.74 4.30 -23.35
N VAL A 59 -8.93 4.15 -22.78
CA VAL A 59 -9.91 3.16 -23.26
C VAL A 59 -11.14 3.90 -23.81
N TYR A 60 -11.46 3.63 -25.04
CA TYR A 60 -12.56 4.19 -25.81
C TYR A 60 -13.58 3.13 -26.19
N ASN A 61 -14.78 3.58 -26.60
CA ASN A 61 -15.72 2.69 -27.23
C ASN A 61 -15.26 2.38 -28.67
N GLU A 62 -15.48 1.15 -29.14
CA GLU A 62 -15.11 0.73 -30.49
C GLU A 62 -15.71 1.63 -31.60
N TYR A 63 -16.90 2.20 -31.39
CA TYR A 63 -17.54 3.12 -32.34
C TYR A 63 -16.77 4.44 -32.57
N GLU A 64 -15.82 4.75 -31.69
CA GLU A 64 -14.93 5.91 -31.85
C GLU A 64 -13.71 5.61 -32.74
N TRP A 65 -13.52 4.33 -33.10
CA TRP A 65 -12.50 3.91 -34.06
C TRP A 65 -12.90 4.33 -35.50
N ASP A 66 -12.15 5.24 -36.08
CA ASP A 66 -12.41 5.77 -37.43
C ASP A 66 -11.81 4.93 -38.58
N GLY A 67 -11.15 3.81 -38.23
CA GLY A 67 -10.54 2.88 -39.20
C GLY A 67 -9.23 3.36 -39.79
N ARG A 68 -8.69 4.51 -39.38
CA ARG A 68 -7.37 4.96 -39.81
C ARG A 68 -6.31 4.27 -38.94
N GLU A 69 -5.22 3.84 -39.59
CA GLU A 69 -4.00 3.50 -38.86
C GLU A 69 -3.51 4.77 -38.18
N GLU A 70 -3.81 4.93 -36.89
CA GLU A 70 -3.24 6.02 -36.11
C GLU A 70 -1.71 5.85 -36.09
N SER A 71 -1.00 6.94 -36.26
CA SER A 71 0.44 6.99 -35.99
C SER A 71 0.65 6.87 -34.47
N GLY A 72 0.59 5.64 -33.91
CA GLY A 72 0.75 5.39 -32.50
C GLY A 72 0.34 3.98 -32.11
N SER A 73 0.58 3.62 -30.84
CA SER A 73 0.24 2.31 -30.28
C SER A 73 -1.26 2.19 -30.07
N TYR A 74 -1.87 1.12 -30.56
CA TYR A 74 -3.30 0.86 -30.33
C TYR A 74 -3.59 -0.61 -30.04
N VAL A 75 -4.76 -0.84 -29.41
CA VAL A 75 -5.29 -2.17 -29.13
C VAL A 75 -6.79 -2.18 -29.46
N ILE A 76 -7.26 -3.16 -30.22
CA ILE A 76 -8.68 -3.35 -30.52
C ILE A 76 -9.14 -4.66 -29.90
N ILE A 77 -10.16 -4.62 -29.05
CA ILE A 77 -10.72 -5.80 -28.39
C ILE A 77 -12.23 -5.86 -28.65
N ARG A 78 -12.66 -6.87 -29.39
CA ARG A 78 -14.06 -7.17 -29.67
C ARG A 78 -14.48 -8.44 -28.95
N ILE A 79 -15.43 -8.35 -28.06
CA ILE A 79 -16.01 -9.48 -27.34
C ILE A 79 -17.40 -9.72 -27.89
N LEU A 80 -17.53 -10.80 -28.63
CA LEU A 80 -18.76 -11.27 -29.26
C LEU A 80 -19.37 -12.41 -28.43
N ASP A 81 -20.55 -12.90 -28.83
CA ASP A 81 -21.27 -13.90 -28.04
C ASP A 81 -20.56 -15.27 -28.03
N ASP A 82 -19.74 -15.56 -29.01
CA ASP A 82 -19.02 -16.83 -29.18
C ASP A 82 -17.51 -16.71 -29.24
N ARG A 83 -16.97 -15.50 -29.27
CA ARG A 83 -15.52 -15.29 -29.46
C ARG A 83 -15.02 -13.92 -29.00
N MET A 84 -13.73 -13.85 -28.80
CA MET A 84 -12.96 -12.60 -28.65
C MET A 84 -12.02 -12.45 -29.84
N GLU A 85 -12.02 -11.26 -30.44
CA GLU A 85 -11.06 -10.83 -31.45
C GLU A 85 -10.18 -9.74 -30.83
N LEU A 86 -8.86 -9.91 -30.91
CA LEU A 86 -7.89 -8.98 -30.36
C LEU A 86 -6.86 -8.60 -31.41
N THR A 87 -6.60 -7.32 -31.58
CA THR A 87 -5.47 -6.78 -32.34
C THR A 87 -4.58 -5.98 -31.40
N LEU A 88 -3.32 -6.36 -31.29
CA LEU A 88 -2.27 -5.64 -30.57
C LEU A 88 -1.36 -4.96 -31.59
N ALA A 89 -1.18 -3.65 -31.48
CA ALA A 89 -0.31 -2.85 -32.33
C ALA A 89 0.43 -1.80 -31.47
N VAL A 90 1.15 -2.29 -30.47
CA VAL A 90 2.03 -1.45 -29.64
C VAL A 90 3.41 -1.37 -30.27
N ASP A 91 3.92 -2.50 -30.75
CA ASP A 91 5.12 -2.61 -31.57
C ASP A 91 4.70 -2.99 -33.01
N GLU A 92 4.84 -4.28 -33.38
CA GLU A 92 4.36 -4.79 -34.68
C GLU A 92 2.92 -5.32 -34.52
N PRO A 93 1.99 -5.01 -35.47
CA PRO A 93 0.60 -5.46 -35.39
C PRO A 93 0.49 -7.00 -35.38
N LYS A 94 -0.25 -7.54 -34.41
CA LYS A 94 -0.56 -8.97 -34.31
C LYS A 94 -2.01 -9.18 -33.90
N ALA A 95 -2.69 -10.13 -34.54
CA ALA A 95 -4.09 -10.44 -34.30
C ALA A 95 -4.26 -11.83 -33.68
N TYR A 96 -5.24 -11.94 -32.77
CA TYR A 96 -5.60 -13.18 -32.10
C TYR A 96 -7.13 -13.36 -32.14
N VAL A 97 -7.59 -14.60 -32.19
CA VAL A 97 -9.00 -14.96 -32.13
C VAL A 97 -9.19 -16.15 -31.19
N HIS A 98 -10.07 -16.00 -30.22
CA HIS A 98 -10.45 -17.05 -29.27
C HIS A 98 -11.94 -17.32 -29.35
N THR A 99 -12.34 -18.59 -29.46
CA THR A 99 -13.75 -19.01 -29.44
C THR A 99 -14.13 -19.55 -28.07
N TYR A 100 -15.33 -19.24 -27.60
CA TYR A 100 -15.86 -19.63 -26.31
C TYR A 100 -17.20 -20.36 -26.43
N GLN A 101 -17.54 -21.12 -25.38
CA GLN A 101 -18.89 -21.65 -25.24
C GLN A 101 -19.82 -20.57 -24.66
N ASN A 102 -21.05 -20.50 -25.15
CA ASN A 102 -22.04 -19.45 -24.86
C ASN A 102 -22.50 -19.45 -23.39
N ASP A 103 -21.74 -18.77 -22.52
CA ASP A 103 -22.13 -18.39 -21.17
C ASP A 103 -21.45 -17.05 -20.83
N THR A 104 -22.24 -16.03 -20.51
CA THR A 104 -21.76 -14.64 -20.36
C THR A 104 -20.71 -14.48 -19.25
N ASP A 105 -20.86 -15.21 -18.12
CA ASP A 105 -19.91 -15.13 -17.03
C ASP A 105 -18.62 -15.91 -17.33
N VAL A 106 -18.75 -17.01 -18.05
CA VAL A 106 -17.60 -17.79 -18.55
C VAL A 106 -16.82 -16.97 -19.57
N ILE A 107 -17.50 -16.29 -20.51
CA ILE A 107 -16.87 -15.44 -21.51
C ILE A 107 -16.04 -14.34 -20.86
N LYS A 108 -16.56 -13.67 -19.81
CA LYS A 108 -15.82 -12.62 -19.11
C LYS A 108 -14.51 -13.13 -18.51
N LYS A 109 -14.55 -14.25 -17.78
CA LYS A 109 -13.38 -14.86 -17.15
C LYS A 109 -12.37 -15.36 -18.18
N GLN A 110 -12.85 -16.04 -19.22
CA GLN A 110 -12.03 -16.60 -20.29
C GLN A 110 -11.38 -15.50 -21.14
N SER A 111 -12.11 -14.46 -21.52
CA SER A 111 -11.58 -13.34 -22.30
C SER A 111 -10.44 -12.62 -21.57
N LYS A 112 -10.56 -12.43 -20.25
CA LYS A 112 -9.48 -11.82 -19.45
C LYS A 112 -8.24 -12.72 -19.40
N LEU A 113 -8.42 -14.04 -19.30
CA LEU A 113 -7.33 -14.98 -19.30
C LEU A 113 -6.66 -15.08 -20.68
N SER A 114 -7.46 -15.12 -21.76
CA SER A 114 -6.95 -15.11 -23.14
C SER A 114 -6.15 -13.84 -23.43
N LEU A 115 -6.68 -12.66 -23.06
CA LEU A 115 -5.97 -11.38 -23.21
C LEU A 115 -4.60 -11.42 -22.47
N TYR A 116 -4.55 -12.02 -21.28
CA TYR A 116 -3.29 -12.17 -20.55
C TYR A 116 -2.29 -13.06 -21.34
N HIS A 117 -2.73 -14.20 -21.87
CA HIS A 117 -1.86 -15.08 -22.63
C HIS A 117 -1.39 -14.46 -23.94
N ASP A 118 -2.26 -13.72 -24.63
CA ASP A 118 -1.89 -12.99 -25.85
C ASP A 118 -0.87 -11.89 -25.56
N LEU A 119 -1.01 -11.18 -24.44
CA LEU A 119 -0.03 -10.20 -23.99
C LEU A 119 1.31 -10.86 -23.60
N CYS A 120 1.28 -12.03 -22.98
CA CYS A 120 2.50 -12.79 -22.70
C CYS A 120 3.21 -13.21 -24.00
N ASP A 121 2.45 -13.73 -24.97
CA ASP A 121 3.00 -14.14 -26.28
C ASP A 121 3.51 -12.94 -27.09
N TYR A 122 2.81 -11.81 -27.04
CA TYR A 122 3.19 -10.59 -27.74
C TYR A 122 4.44 -9.91 -27.16
N THR A 123 4.54 -9.84 -25.83
CA THR A 123 5.62 -9.13 -25.14
C THR A 123 6.80 -10.03 -24.74
N GLY A 124 6.67 -11.35 -24.82
CA GLY A 124 7.62 -12.31 -24.29
C GLY A 124 7.76 -12.29 -22.75
N ARG A 125 6.80 -11.67 -22.03
CA ARG A 125 6.83 -11.47 -20.58
C ARG A 125 5.67 -12.17 -19.89
N THR A 126 5.90 -12.60 -18.65
CA THR A 126 4.83 -13.11 -17.77
C THR A 126 4.75 -12.25 -16.51
N LEU A 127 3.57 -12.19 -15.90
CA LEU A 127 3.37 -11.49 -14.63
C LEU A 127 3.19 -12.52 -13.51
N PRO A 128 3.83 -12.32 -12.34
CA PRO A 128 3.76 -13.30 -11.22
C PRO A 128 2.35 -13.62 -10.76
N TRP A 129 1.45 -12.63 -10.77
CA TRP A 129 0.05 -12.75 -10.41
C TRP A 129 -0.89 -13.05 -11.59
N GLY A 130 -0.34 -13.39 -12.75
CA GLY A 130 -1.12 -13.67 -13.95
C GLY A 130 -2.07 -12.54 -14.32
N ASN A 131 -3.32 -12.88 -14.60
CA ASN A 131 -4.35 -11.89 -14.94
C ASN A 131 -5.00 -11.19 -13.73
N LEU A 132 -4.56 -11.46 -12.50
CA LEU A 132 -5.09 -10.81 -11.32
C LEU A 132 -4.62 -9.36 -11.24
N THR A 133 -5.55 -8.42 -11.32
CA THR A 133 -5.33 -6.98 -11.19
C THR A 133 -5.94 -6.39 -9.91
N GLY A 134 -6.61 -7.24 -9.11
CA GLY A 134 -7.22 -6.85 -7.83
C GLY A 134 -6.20 -6.61 -6.73
N ILE A 135 -6.62 -5.87 -5.70
CA ILE A 135 -5.77 -5.48 -4.58
C ILE A 135 -5.59 -6.57 -3.53
N ARG A 136 -6.46 -7.58 -3.51
CA ARG A 136 -6.47 -8.67 -2.50
C ARG A 136 -6.54 -10.05 -3.15
N PRO A 137 -5.42 -10.58 -3.67
CA PRO A 137 -5.41 -11.93 -4.23
C PRO A 137 -5.68 -13.03 -3.19
N THR A 138 -5.34 -12.79 -1.91
CA THR A 138 -5.66 -13.66 -0.76
C THR A 138 -7.15 -13.92 -0.57
N LYS A 139 -8.02 -13.01 -1.04
CA LYS A 139 -9.48 -13.21 -0.96
C LYS A 139 -9.94 -14.48 -1.71
N LEU A 140 -9.28 -14.82 -2.81
CA LEU A 140 -9.60 -16.03 -3.58
C LEU A 140 -9.22 -17.29 -2.82
N THR A 141 -7.99 -17.34 -2.30
CA THR A 141 -7.51 -18.48 -1.52
C THR A 141 -8.26 -18.61 -0.20
N MET A 142 -8.65 -17.52 0.44
CA MET A 142 -9.48 -17.53 1.63
C MET A 142 -10.87 -18.13 1.38
N ALA A 143 -11.50 -17.79 0.25
CA ALA A 143 -12.80 -18.36 -0.14
C ALA A 143 -12.68 -19.87 -0.39
N MET A 144 -11.67 -20.31 -1.15
CA MET A 144 -11.43 -21.74 -1.42
C MET A 144 -11.13 -22.53 -0.13
N LEU A 145 -10.39 -21.95 0.83
CA LEU A 145 -10.17 -22.54 2.15
C LEU A 145 -11.47 -22.66 2.96
N ALA A 146 -12.38 -21.70 2.84
CA ALA A 146 -13.67 -21.73 3.50
C ALA A 146 -14.59 -22.81 2.90
N GLU A 147 -14.46 -23.10 1.61
CA GLU A 147 -15.12 -24.21 0.90
C GLU A 147 -14.52 -25.59 1.25
N GLY A 148 -13.37 -25.61 1.94
CA GLY A 148 -12.71 -26.85 2.38
C GLY A 148 -11.83 -27.54 1.32
N LEU A 149 -11.42 -26.82 0.28
CA LEU A 149 -10.52 -27.37 -0.75
C LEU A 149 -9.14 -27.70 -0.17
N ALA A 150 -8.51 -28.73 -0.72
CA ALA A 150 -7.14 -29.11 -0.39
C ALA A 150 -6.13 -28.12 -1.01
N ASP A 151 -4.93 -28.02 -0.41
CA ASP A 151 -3.89 -27.08 -0.83
C ASP A 151 -3.53 -27.18 -2.31
N ASP A 152 -3.32 -28.41 -2.79
CA ASP A 152 -2.95 -28.65 -4.19
C ASP A 152 -4.09 -28.26 -5.15
N GLU A 153 -5.35 -28.43 -4.72
CA GLU A 153 -6.52 -28.02 -5.50
C GLU A 153 -6.60 -26.48 -5.59
N ILE A 154 -6.38 -25.77 -4.46
CA ILE A 154 -6.34 -24.31 -4.43
C ILE A 154 -5.25 -23.76 -5.35
N ILE A 155 -4.03 -24.31 -5.24
CA ILE A 155 -2.90 -23.92 -6.08
C ILE A 155 -3.21 -24.18 -7.56
N ALA A 156 -3.76 -25.36 -7.88
CA ALA A 156 -4.14 -25.72 -9.24
C ALA A 156 -5.20 -24.77 -9.81
N GLN A 157 -6.21 -24.40 -9.03
CA GLN A 157 -7.26 -23.47 -9.44
C GLN A 157 -6.71 -22.05 -9.65
N MET A 158 -5.85 -21.54 -8.76
CA MET A 158 -5.19 -20.23 -8.94
C MET A 158 -4.39 -20.17 -10.25
N LYS A 159 -3.69 -21.26 -10.57
CA LYS A 159 -2.90 -21.37 -11.81
C LYS A 159 -3.81 -21.46 -13.04
N ALA A 160 -4.81 -22.31 -13.01
CA ALA A 160 -5.70 -22.58 -14.15
C ALA A 160 -6.62 -21.38 -14.46
N ALA A 161 -7.21 -20.76 -13.44
CA ALA A 161 -8.19 -19.69 -13.62
C ALA A 161 -7.54 -18.30 -13.82
N HIS A 162 -6.32 -18.11 -13.31
CA HIS A 162 -5.72 -16.79 -13.25
C HIS A 162 -4.28 -16.72 -13.77
N ALA A 163 -3.70 -17.83 -14.20
CA ALA A 163 -2.30 -17.91 -14.62
C ALA A 163 -1.30 -17.38 -13.56
N VAL A 164 -1.65 -17.44 -12.27
CA VAL A 164 -0.76 -17.10 -11.16
C VAL A 164 0.38 -18.12 -11.13
N ASN A 165 1.62 -17.67 -10.91
CA ASN A 165 2.74 -18.59 -10.80
C ASN A 165 2.67 -19.41 -9.50
N ASP A 166 3.43 -20.50 -9.42
CA ASP A 166 3.40 -21.43 -8.28
C ASP A 166 3.81 -20.77 -6.96
N GLU A 167 4.81 -19.89 -6.99
CA GLU A 167 5.30 -19.17 -5.83
C GLU A 167 4.24 -18.24 -5.23
N LYS A 168 3.56 -17.44 -6.06
CA LYS A 168 2.54 -16.50 -5.60
C LYS A 168 1.25 -17.20 -5.18
N ALA A 169 0.90 -18.34 -5.82
CA ALA A 169 -0.22 -19.15 -5.38
C ALA A 169 0.03 -19.74 -3.98
N ARG A 170 1.23 -20.28 -3.71
CA ARG A 170 1.65 -20.75 -2.37
C ARG A 170 1.71 -19.62 -1.36
N LEU A 171 2.32 -18.49 -1.72
CA LEU A 171 2.38 -17.30 -0.85
C LEU A 171 0.98 -16.86 -0.42
N SER A 172 0.03 -16.79 -1.36
CA SER A 172 -1.35 -16.40 -1.08
C SER A 172 -2.02 -17.40 -0.12
N LEU A 173 -1.84 -18.72 -0.35
CA LEU A 173 -2.39 -19.76 0.51
C LEU A 173 -1.80 -19.74 1.92
N ASP A 174 -0.49 -19.59 2.05
CA ASP A 174 0.21 -19.53 3.35
C ASP A 174 -0.25 -18.34 4.18
N ILE A 175 -0.44 -17.19 3.53
CA ILE A 175 -0.97 -15.99 4.17
C ILE A 175 -2.41 -16.22 4.62
N SER A 176 -3.29 -16.71 3.74
CA SER A 176 -4.70 -16.94 4.07
C SER A 176 -4.89 -17.90 5.24
N ARG A 177 -4.07 -18.93 5.35
CA ARG A 177 -4.09 -19.84 6.51
C ARG A 177 -3.70 -19.14 7.80
N ARG A 178 -2.69 -18.29 7.74
CA ARG A 178 -2.19 -17.56 8.92
C ARG A 178 -3.15 -16.46 9.33
N GLU A 179 -3.68 -15.69 8.38
CA GLU A 179 -4.72 -14.70 8.63
C GLU A 179 -5.93 -15.35 9.32
N ARG A 180 -6.40 -16.49 8.82
CA ARG A 180 -7.52 -17.22 9.42
C ARG A 180 -7.25 -17.56 10.90
N GLN A 181 -6.06 -18.09 11.22
CA GLN A 181 -5.69 -18.42 12.60
C GLN A 181 -5.64 -17.20 13.51
N ILE A 182 -5.09 -16.07 13.01
CA ILE A 182 -5.01 -14.82 13.78
C ILE A 182 -6.41 -14.23 13.99
N LEU A 183 -7.23 -14.26 12.95
CA LEU A 183 -8.57 -13.70 12.95
C LEU A 183 -9.59 -14.52 13.77
N ASP A 184 -9.30 -15.79 14.06
CA ASP A 184 -10.17 -16.63 14.92
C ASP A 184 -10.38 -16.05 16.33
N SER A 185 -9.49 -15.15 16.78
CA SER A 185 -9.59 -14.47 18.08
C SER A 185 -10.34 -13.13 18.04
N ILE A 186 -10.77 -12.66 16.88
CA ILE A 186 -11.36 -11.35 16.68
C ILE A 186 -12.88 -11.38 16.82
N HIS A 187 -13.44 -10.33 17.39
CA HIS A 187 -14.87 -10.15 17.54
C HIS A 187 -15.44 -9.44 16.30
N TYR A 188 -16.05 -10.20 15.39
CA TYR A 188 -16.54 -9.65 14.11
C TYR A 188 -17.86 -8.90 14.22
N VAL A 189 -18.75 -9.33 15.09
CA VAL A 189 -20.14 -8.81 15.17
C VAL A 189 -20.26 -7.70 16.20
N ASP A 190 -19.74 -7.93 17.39
CA ASP A 190 -19.84 -7.05 18.56
C ASP A 190 -18.53 -6.31 18.88
N GLY A 191 -17.49 -6.51 18.02
CA GLY A 191 -16.21 -5.88 18.18
C GLY A 191 -15.91 -4.86 17.07
N TYR A 192 -14.93 -4.01 17.38
CA TYR A 192 -14.40 -3.00 16.44
C TYR A 192 -12.93 -2.73 16.71
N SER A 193 -12.30 -2.05 15.75
CA SER A 193 -10.93 -1.54 15.87
C SER A 193 -10.91 -0.02 15.70
N LEU A 194 -9.97 0.63 16.37
CA LEU A 194 -9.76 2.08 16.26
C LEU A 194 -8.53 2.37 15.39
N TYR A 195 -8.70 3.32 14.48
CA TYR A 195 -7.62 4.03 13.83
C TYR A 195 -7.61 5.49 14.27
N ILE A 196 -6.45 6.01 14.66
CA ILE A 196 -6.29 7.41 15.07
C ILE A 196 -5.22 8.05 14.18
N GLY A 197 -5.63 8.98 13.34
CA GLY A 197 -4.75 9.67 12.40
C GLY A 197 -4.07 10.88 13.01
N ILE A 198 -2.74 10.94 12.97
CA ILE A 198 -1.95 12.14 13.27
C ILE A 198 -1.32 12.62 11.95
N PRO A 199 -1.85 13.67 11.32
CA PRO A 199 -1.52 14.06 9.95
C PRO A 199 -0.22 14.89 9.85
N PHE A 200 0.66 14.82 10.82
CA PHE A 200 1.88 15.60 10.86
C PHE A 200 3.12 14.73 10.60
N CYS A 201 4.05 15.27 9.81
CA CYS A 201 5.36 14.65 9.54
C CYS A 201 6.48 15.67 9.75
N PRO A 202 7.73 15.26 10.02
CA PRO A 202 8.86 16.19 10.00
C PRO A 202 9.00 16.88 8.63
N THR A 203 8.92 16.09 7.55
CA THR A 203 8.93 16.54 6.13
C THR A 203 8.06 15.63 5.27
N THR A 204 7.67 16.08 4.07
CA THR A 204 6.91 15.26 3.12
C THR A 204 7.89 14.50 2.22
N CYS A 205 7.83 13.17 2.22
CA CYS A 205 8.64 12.30 1.37
C CYS A 205 8.16 12.33 -0.09
N LEU A 206 9.07 12.07 -1.04
CA LEU A 206 8.82 12.09 -2.49
C LEU A 206 7.66 11.17 -2.89
N TYR A 207 7.62 9.95 -2.36
CA TYR A 207 6.65 8.91 -2.70
C TYR A 207 5.33 9.00 -1.91
N CYS A 208 5.26 9.86 -0.88
CA CYS A 208 4.14 9.86 0.05
C CYS A 208 2.86 10.42 -0.60
N SER A 209 1.78 9.68 -0.47
CA SER A 209 0.43 10.06 -0.92
C SER A 209 -0.58 10.19 0.23
N PHE A 210 -0.15 9.94 1.46
CA PHE A 210 -1.00 10.11 2.63
C PHE A 210 -1.19 11.60 2.95
N THR A 211 -2.29 11.90 3.63
CA THR A 211 -2.53 13.23 4.20
C THR A 211 -1.44 13.52 5.23
N SER A 212 -0.45 14.33 4.85
CA SER A 212 0.66 14.67 5.72
C SER A 212 1.08 16.13 5.56
N TYR A 213 1.28 16.78 6.68
CA TYR A 213 1.64 18.19 6.76
C TYR A 213 2.95 18.36 7.54
N PRO A 214 3.91 19.18 7.07
CA PRO A 214 5.11 19.47 7.83
C PRO A 214 4.77 20.08 9.20
N ILE A 215 5.18 19.42 10.27
CA ILE A 215 4.84 19.84 11.64
C ILE A 215 5.27 21.27 11.95
N ALA A 216 6.38 21.75 11.40
CA ALA A 216 6.87 23.11 11.60
C ALA A 216 5.84 24.18 11.20
N ALA A 217 5.07 23.95 10.14
CA ALA A 217 4.01 24.86 9.69
C ALA A 217 2.75 24.80 10.61
N TRP A 218 2.57 23.70 11.34
CA TRP A 218 1.37 23.43 12.13
C TRP A 218 1.60 23.48 13.64
N ARG A 219 2.84 23.64 14.11
CA ARG A 219 3.22 23.56 15.53
C ARG A 219 2.31 24.36 16.46
N LYS A 220 1.92 25.57 16.05
CA LYS A 220 1.04 26.46 16.83
C LYS A 220 -0.44 26.02 16.85
N ARG A 221 -0.82 25.09 15.97
CA ARG A 221 -2.20 24.60 15.81
C ARG A 221 -2.39 23.15 16.24
N VAL A 222 -1.33 22.46 16.67
CA VAL A 222 -1.40 21.08 17.14
C VAL A 222 -2.38 20.96 18.30
N GLU A 223 -2.37 21.91 19.23
CA GLU A 223 -3.32 21.91 20.35
C GLU A 223 -4.78 21.96 19.88
N LEU A 224 -5.11 22.80 18.91
CA LEU A 224 -6.46 22.88 18.34
C LEU A 224 -6.85 21.56 17.65
N TYR A 225 -5.87 20.92 16.97
CA TYR A 225 -6.08 19.62 16.37
C TYR A 225 -6.39 18.55 17.41
N LEU A 226 -5.61 18.49 18.50
CA LEU A 226 -5.84 17.52 19.59
C LEU A 226 -7.18 17.74 20.27
N GLN A 227 -7.61 19.00 20.50
CA GLN A 227 -8.92 19.30 21.06
C GLN A 227 -10.06 18.81 20.16
N ALA A 228 -9.95 18.99 18.85
CA ALA A 228 -10.93 18.45 17.91
C ALA A 228 -10.92 16.90 17.92
N LEU A 229 -9.75 16.28 17.93
CA LEU A 229 -9.59 14.83 18.01
C LEU A 229 -10.17 14.26 19.30
N PHE A 230 -9.98 14.91 20.45
CA PHE A 230 -10.56 14.49 21.75
C PHE A 230 -12.08 14.47 21.70
N ARG A 231 -12.72 15.46 21.08
CA ARG A 231 -14.18 15.48 20.90
C ARG A 231 -14.67 14.31 20.05
N GLU A 232 -13.90 13.95 19.02
CA GLU A 232 -14.22 12.80 18.16
C GLU A 232 -14.04 11.48 18.92
N ILE A 233 -12.98 11.36 19.74
CA ILE A 233 -12.73 10.22 20.64
C ILE A 233 -13.87 10.07 21.64
N ASP A 234 -14.29 11.15 22.31
CA ASP A 234 -15.38 11.14 23.29
C ASP A 234 -16.68 10.62 22.68
N PHE A 235 -17.02 11.10 21.48
CA PHE A 235 -18.21 10.65 20.77
C PHE A 235 -18.17 9.14 20.48
N VAL A 236 -17.04 8.64 19.97
CA VAL A 236 -16.90 7.22 19.61
C VAL A 236 -16.93 6.35 20.85
N ALA A 237 -16.25 6.74 21.92
CA ALA A 237 -16.25 6.01 23.17
C ALA A 237 -17.65 5.90 23.81
N GLU A 238 -18.45 6.96 23.71
CA GLU A 238 -19.85 6.94 24.17
C GLU A 238 -20.72 6.03 23.30
N THR A 239 -20.58 6.14 21.97
CA THR A 239 -21.39 5.39 21.00
C THR A 239 -21.07 3.89 21.03
N CYS A 240 -19.81 3.51 21.22
CA CYS A 240 -19.34 2.13 21.19
C CYS A 240 -19.10 1.53 22.59
N ARG A 241 -19.71 2.09 23.63
CA ARG A 241 -19.51 1.70 25.04
C ARG A 241 -19.73 0.20 25.28
N ASP A 242 -20.72 -0.38 24.61
CA ASP A 242 -21.13 -1.78 24.79
C ASP A 242 -20.46 -2.72 23.77
N SER A 243 -19.57 -2.20 22.91
CA SER A 243 -18.84 -2.95 21.89
C SER A 243 -17.42 -3.30 22.34
N ILE A 244 -16.89 -4.40 21.87
CA ILE A 244 -15.54 -4.89 22.23
C ILE A 244 -14.49 -4.20 21.35
N LEU A 245 -13.51 -3.55 21.98
CA LEU A 245 -12.36 -2.96 21.29
C LEU A 245 -11.23 -4.00 21.14
N ASP A 246 -10.94 -4.45 19.91
CA ASP A 246 -9.91 -5.45 19.62
C ASP A 246 -8.54 -4.85 19.36
N THR A 247 -8.45 -3.77 18.58
CA THR A 247 -7.17 -3.15 18.26
C THR A 247 -7.21 -1.62 18.24
N ILE A 248 -6.08 -0.99 18.57
CA ILE A 248 -5.87 0.45 18.44
C ILE A 248 -4.63 0.68 17.58
N TYR A 249 -4.78 1.48 16.55
CA TYR A 249 -3.69 1.84 15.65
C TYR A 249 -3.59 3.37 15.50
N ILE A 250 -2.47 3.94 15.95
CA ILE A 250 -2.19 5.37 15.79
C ILE A 250 -1.17 5.54 14.68
N GLY A 251 -1.58 6.18 13.58
CA GLY A 251 -0.76 6.31 12.37
C GLY A 251 -1.06 7.58 11.59
N GLY A 252 -0.90 7.52 10.27
CA GLY A 252 -1.22 8.59 9.33
C GLY A 252 -0.01 9.30 8.75
N GLY A 253 0.45 10.37 9.37
CA GLY A 253 1.74 10.99 9.07
C GLY A 253 2.84 10.32 9.89
N THR A 254 3.19 10.93 11.02
CA THR A 254 4.16 10.38 11.97
C THR A 254 3.72 10.79 13.38
N PRO A 255 3.04 9.92 14.12
CA PRO A 255 2.52 10.24 15.48
C PRO A 255 3.58 10.80 16.43
N THR A 256 4.80 10.32 16.32
CA THR A 256 5.93 10.80 17.14
C THR A 256 6.44 12.20 16.77
N THR A 257 5.79 12.92 15.84
CA THR A 257 5.99 14.37 15.67
C THR A 257 5.35 15.17 16.79
N LEU A 258 4.38 14.61 17.50
CA LEU A 258 3.87 15.18 18.73
C LEU A 258 4.97 15.21 19.80
N GLU A 259 4.95 16.23 20.65
CA GLU A 259 5.86 16.27 21.80
C GLU A 259 5.46 15.21 22.84
N ALA A 260 6.39 14.83 23.70
CA ALA A 260 6.14 13.80 24.72
C ALA A 260 4.90 14.09 25.57
N GLY A 261 4.72 15.35 25.99
CA GLY A 261 3.54 15.75 26.77
C GLY A 261 2.23 15.75 25.95
N GLU A 262 2.29 15.98 24.64
CA GLU A 262 1.14 15.88 23.74
C GLU A 262 0.72 14.42 23.52
N LEU A 263 1.70 13.54 23.31
CA LEU A 263 1.50 12.08 23.23
C LEU A 263 0.92 11.54 24.54
N ASP A 264 1.47 11.94 25.67
CA ASP A 264 1.00 11.53 27.00
C ASP A 264 -0.47 11.86 27.22
N ARG A 265 -0.86 13.10 26.90
CA ARG A 265 -2.26 13.54 27.00
C ARG A 265 -3.19 12.78 26.03
N LEU A 266 -2.74 12.53 24.81
CA LEU A 266 -3.53 11.77 23.83
C LEU A 266 -3.76 10.33 24.33
N LEU A 267 -2.72 9.66 24.74
CA LEU A 267 -2.77 8.28 25.19
C LEU A 267 -3.56 8.14 26.49
N GLN A 268 -3.38 9.08 27.43
CA GLN A 268 -4.17 9.13 28.65
C GLN A 268 -5.66 9.32 28.34
N HIS A 269 -6.01 10.23 27.42
CA HIS A 269 -7.39 10.44 27.02
C HIS A 269 -8.03 9.19 26.42
N ILE A 270 -7.28 8.43 25.61
CA ILE A 270 -7.72 7.15 25.06
C ILE A 270 -7.98 6.14 26.20
N HIS A 271 -7.06 6.02 27.16
CA HIS A 271 -7.23 5.13 28.31
C HIS A 271 -8.43 5.50 29.21
N ASP A 272 -8.70 6.80 29.36
CA ASP A 272 -9.83 7.28 30.19
C ASP A 272 -11.19 7.00 29.54
N ARG A 273 -11.22 6.76 28.22
CA ARG A 273 -12.44 6.65 27.43
C ARG A 273 -12.79 5.24 26.98
N PHE A 274 -11.80 4.38 26.75
CA PHE A 274 -12.02 3.04 26.22
C PHE A 274 -11.63 1.95 27.20
N ASP A 275 -12.34 0.81 27.14
CA ASP A 275 -11.97 -0.39 27.88
C ASP A 275 -10.88 -1.18 27.15
N PHE A 276 -9.75 -1.38 27.79
CA PHE A 276 -8.60 -2.11 27.27
C PHE A 276 -8.62 -3.62 27.58
N ALA A 277 -9.62 -4.12 28.31
CA ALA A 277 -9.62 -5.51 28.78
C ALA A 277 -9.49 -6.56 27.65
N GLN A 278 -9.99 -6.26 26.45
CA GLN A 278 -9.96 -7.13 25.30
C GLN A 278 -9.03 -6.65 24.19
N VAL A 279 -8.33 -5.53 24.38
CA VAL A 279 -7.39 -5.00 23.36
C VAL A 279 -6.23 -5.95 23.15
N LYS A 280 -6.12 -6.50 21.93
CA LYS A 280 -5.08 -7.47 21.53
C LYS A 280 -3.83 -6.79 20.97
N GLU A 281 -4.01 -5.61 20.38
CA GLU A 281 -2.90 -4.84 19.78
C GLU A 281 -3.11 -3.35 20.02
N PHE A 282 -2.07 -2.69 20.53
CA PHE A 282 -1.99 -1.25 20.57
C PHE A 282 -0.72 -0.81 19.83
N THR A 283 -0.88 -0.37 18.59
CA THR A 283 0.22 0.03 17.70
C THR A 283 0.31 1.55 17.59
N VAL A 284 1.53 2.09 17.66
CA VAL A 284 1.85 3.49 17.34
C VAL A 284 2.97 3.55 16.32
N GLU A 285 2.73 4.23 15.19
CA GLU A 285 3.77 4.47 14.20
C GLU A 285 4.79 5.49 14.72
N ALA A 286 6.02 5.04 14.94
CA ALA A 286 7.19 5.87 15.17
C ALA A 286 8.08 5.88 13.90
N GLY A 287 7.43 6.01 12.74
CA GLY A 287 7.97 5.69 11.43
C GLY A 287 9.15 6.54 10.94
N ARG A 288 9.54 7.58 11.69
CA ARG A 288 10.63 8.49 11.36
C ARG A 288 11.63 8.56 12.49
N ALA A 289 12.86 8.12 12.25
CA ALA A 289 13.94 8.13 13.24
C ALA A 289 14.23 9.53 13.83
N ASP A 290 14.09 10.58 13.00
CA ASP A 290 14.26 11.99 13.40
C ASP A 290 13.12 12.54 14.29
N SER A 291 12.10 11.75 14.58
CA SER A 291 10.99 12.12 15.48
C SER A 291 10.96 11.31 16.79
N ILE A 292 11.85 10.32 16.95
CA ILE A 292 11.91 9.44 18.10
C ILE A 292 12.85 10.04 19.16
N THR A 293 12.40 10.08 20.40
CA THR A 293 13.24 10.42 21.57
C THR A 293 12.98 9.46 22.73
N PRO A 294 13.92 9.30 23.67
CA PRO A 294 13.73 8.46 24.85
C PRO A 294 12.44 8.79 25.62
N GLU A 295 12.14 10.08 25.82
CA GLU A 295 10.96 10.54 26.56
C GLU A 295 9.65 10.12 25.86
N LYS A 296 9.60 10.15 24.53
CA LYS A 296 8.44 9.70 23.76
C LYS A 296 8.28 8.18 23.85
N LEU A 297 9.38 7.44 23.76
CA LEU A 297 9.34 5.99 23.94
C LEU A 297 8.87 5.58 25.34
N ASP A 298 9.31 6.27 26.38
CA ASP A 298 8.84 6.07 27.74
C ASP A 298 7.35 6.35 27.90
N VAL A 299 6.84 7.41 27.26
CA VAL A 299 5.41 7.69 27.22
C VAL A 299 4.64 6.55 26.55
N LEU A 300 5.03 6.14 25.36
CA LEU A 300 4.39 5.03 24.65
C LEU A 300 4.39 3.75 25.50
N LYS A 301 5.50 3.43 26.15
CA LYS A 301 5.62 2.23 26.98
C LYS A 301 4.77 2.28 28.24
N ARG A 302 4.70 3.42 28.93
CA ARG A 302 3.86 3.63 30.12
C ARG A 302 2.38 3.45 29.82
N HIS A 303 1.94 3.86 28.63
CA HIS A 303 0.57 3.68 28.18
C HIS A 303 0.30 2.31 27.52
N GLY A 304 1.16 1.32 27.72
CA GLY A 304 0.89 -0.05 27.28
C GLY A 304 0.90 -0.27 25.77
N VAL A 305 1.53 0.63 24.99
CA VAL A 305 1.72 0.41 23.56
C VAL A 305 2.51 -0.89 23.36
N THR A 306 1.90 -1.84 22.63
CA THR A 306 2.45 -3.20 22.47
C THR A 306 3.34 -3.30 21.24
N ARG A 307 3.13 -2.46 20.21
CA ARG A 307 3.85 -2.50 18.95
C ARG A 307 4.17 -1.10 18.46
N ILE A 308 5.38 -0.90 17.96
CA ILE A 308 5.78 0.34 17.28
C ILE A 308 6.41 0.02 15.93
N SER A 309 6.53 1.03 15.07
CA SER A 309 7.31 0.92 13.84
C SER A 309 8.47 1.90 13.82
N VAL A 310 9.64 1.44 13.36
CA VAL A 310 10.82 2.28 13.08
C VAL A 310 11.18 2.04 11.61
N ASN A 311 10.76 2.94 10.71
CA ASN A 311 10.73 2.67 9.27
C ASN A 311 11.93 3.30 8.53
N PRO A 312 12.97 2.53 8.18
CA PRO A 312 14.09 3.05 7.40
C PRO A 312 13.69 3.42 5.97
N GLN A 313 12.84 2.64 5.33
CA GLN A 313 12.52 2.58 3.90
C GLN A 313 13.69 2.03 3.06
N THR A 314 14.91 2.43 3.35
CA THR A 314 16.18 1.92 2.84
C THR A 314 17.27 2.17 3.87
N MET A 315 18.37 1.42 3.80
CA MET A 315 19.56 1.65 4.61
C MET A 315 20.70 2.28 3.78
N ASN A 316 20.33 3.19 2.86
CA ASN A 316 21.23 3.95 2.02
C ASN A 316 21.02 5.45 2.25
N ASP A 317 22.02 6.14 2.79
CA ASP A 317 21.94 7.57 3.16
C ASP A 317 21.67 8.48 1.96
N GLU A 318 22.22 8.17 0.79
CA GLU A 318 22.00 8.97 -0.42
C GLU A 318 20.55 8.85 -0.88
N THR A 319 20.00 7.64 -0.88
CA THR A 319 18.59 7.41 -1.22
C THR A 319 17.66 8.07 -0.21
N LEU A 320 17.94 7.98 1.10
CA LEU A 320 17.16 8.66 2.15
C LEU A 320 17.08 10.16 1.90
N LYS A 321 18.20 10.79 1.63
CA LYS A 321 18.27 12.20 1.31
C LYS A 321 17.47 12.53 0.04
N TYR A 322 17.60 11.69 -0.98
CA TYR A 322 16.94 11.87 -2.27
C TYR A 322 15.41 11.80 -2.16
N ILE A 323 14.88 10.85 -1.37
CA ILE A 323 13.43 10.72 -1.17
C ILE A 323 12.87 11.71 -0.13
N GLY A 324 13.66 12.68 0.34
CA GLY A 324 13.23 13.73 1.25
C GLY A 324 13.13 13.33 2.72
N ARG A 325 13.89 12.29 3.12
CA ARG A 325 14.08 11.92 4.51
C ARG A 325 15.38 12.54 5.02
N HIS A 326 15.28 13.39 6.05
CA HIS A 326 16.43 14.14 6.56
C HIS A 326 17.17 13.47 7.72
N HIS A 327 16.90 12.18 7.96
CA HIS A 327 17.64 11.36 8.91
C HIS A 327 18.63 10.44 8.18
N THR A 328 19.62 9.96 8.91
CA THR A 328 20.65 9.04 8.42
C THR A 328 20.38 7.61 8.84
N VAL A 329 21.05 6.65 8.19
CA VAL A 329 21.06 5.24 8.59
C VAL A 329 21.54 5.07 10.03
N ALA A 330 22.53 5.86 10.46
CA ALA A 330 23.03 5.85 11.85
C ALA A 330 21.90 6.21 12.84
N GLN A 331 21.10 7.22 12.54
CA GLN A 331 19.96 7.62 13.38
C GLN A 331 18.85 6.55 13.38
N VAL A 332 18.62 5.83 12.28
CA VAL A 332 17.69 4.69 12.27
C VAL A 332 18.15 3.59 13.23
N LYS A 333 19.45 3.26 13.19
CA LYS A 333 20.04 2.27 14.11
C LYS A 333 19.94 2.70 15.57
N GLU A 334 20.23 3.97 15.85
CA GLU A 334 20.11 4.55 17.19
C GLU A 334 18.67 4.52 17.70
N ALA A 335 17.71 4.96 16.87
CA ALA A 335 16.28 4.96 17.20
C ALA A 335 15.77 3.54 17.50
N PHE A 336 16.20 2.55 16.71
CA PHE A 336 15.87 1.15 16.95
C PHE A 336 16.46 0.63 18.29
N GLN A 337 17.71 0.96 18.58
CA GLN A 337 18.36 0.59 19.85
C GLN A 337 17.68 1.27 21.05
N MET A 338 17.33 2.56 20.94
CA MET A 338 16.57 3.27 21.98
C MET A 338 15.21 2.59 22.23
N ALA A 339 14.51 2.18 21.17
CA ALA A 339 13.24 1.47 21.29
C ALA A 339 13.40 0.11 22.01
N ARG A 340 14.44 -0.65 21.68
CA ARG A 340 14.77 -1.90 22.41
C ARG A 340 15.12 -1.64 23.87
N ALA A 341 15.91 -0.60 24.16
CA ALA A 341 16.29 -0.21 25.54
C ALA A 341 15.05 0.23 26.35
N ALA A 342 14.07 0.87 25.74
CA ALA A 342 12.77 1.20 26.35
C ALA A 342 11.86 -0.03 26.57
N GLY A 343 12.30 -1.23 26.18
CA GLY A 343 11.62 -2.49 26.42
C GLY A 343 10.56 -2.86 25.37
N PHE A 344 10.62 -2.28 24.16
CA PHE A 344 9.77 -2.75 23.06
C PHE A 344 10.31 -4.04 22.47
N ASP A 345 9.48 -5.07 22.45
CA ASP A 345 9.75 -6.42 21.95
C ASP A 345 8.89 -6.78 20.72
N ASN A 346 8.17 -5.82 20.18
CA ASN A 346 7.46 -5.91 18.92
C ASN A 346 7.69 -4.63 18.10
N ILE A 347 8.80 -4.62 17.36
CA ILE A 347 9.21 -3.49 16.51
C ILE A 347 9.14 -3.92 15.05
N ASN A 348 8.32 -3.20 14.29
CA ASN A 348 8.24 -3.34 12.85
C ASN A 348 9.23 -2.41 12.15
N MET A 349 9.77 -2.84 11.02
CA MET A 349 10.49 -1.98 10.08
C MET A 349 9.83 -2.06 8.70
N ASP A 350 9.67 -0.91 8.03
CA ASP A 350 9.19 -0.86 6.63
C ASP A 350 10.35 -0.56 5.70
N ILE A 351 10.39 -1.26 4.57
CA ILE A 351 11.26 -0.97 3.43
C ILE A 351 10.45 -0.80 2.16
N ILE A 352 11.01 -0.06 1.20
CA ILE A 352 10.39 0.16 -0.11
C ILE A 352 11.35 -0.33 -1.19
N LEU A 353 10.89 -1.26 -2.02
CA LEU A 353 11.59 -1.74 -3.20
C LEU A 353 11.21 -0.88 -4.42
N GLY A 354 12.19 -0.61 -5.28
CA GLY A 354 12.00 0.21 -6.47
C GLY A 354 12.15 1.71 -6.21
N LEU A 355 12.84 2.11 -5.14
CA LEU A 355 13.20 3.51 -4.92
C LEU A 355 14.11 4.03 -6.05
N PRO A 356 14.05 5.35 -6.35
CA PRO A 356 14.85 5.93 -7.43
C PRO A 356 16.34 5.62 -7.29
N GLY A 357 16.92 5.03 -8.34
CA GLY A 357 18.35 4.74 -8.42
C GLY A 357 18.81 3.48 -7.67
N GLU A 358 17.97 2.84 -6.87
CA GLU A 358 18.32 1.60 -6.17
C GLU A 358 18.26 0.38 -7.09
N LEU A 359 19.24 -0.49 -6.93
CA LEU A 359 19.41 -1.77 -7.62
C LEU A 359 19.42 -2.92 -6.60
N GLU A 360 19.56 -4.14 -7.08
CA GLU A 360 19.62 -5.36 -6.26
C GLU A 360 20.66 -5.30 -5.13
N ALA A 361 21.84 -4.71 -5.41
CA ALA A 361 22.90 -4.55 -4.41
C ALA A 361 22.49 -3.63 -3.25
N ASP A 362 21.72 -2.58 -3.51
CA ASP A 362 21.22 -1.64 -2.50
C ASP A 362 20.15 -2.28 -1.63
N VAL A 363 19.27 -3.08 -2.25
CA VAL A 363 18.27 -3.88 -1.53
C VAL A 363 18.96 -4.93 -0.65
N GLN A 364 19.98 -5.63 -1.18
CA GLN A 364 20.75 -6.61 -0.41
C GLN A 364 21.45 -5.95 0.78
N HIS A 365 22.07 -4.78 0.57
CA HIS A 365 22.68 -4.00 1.65
C HIS A 365 21.63 -3.62 2.72
N THR A 366 20.48 -3.12 2.31
CA THR A 366 19.37 -2.77 3.23
C THR A 366 18.94 -3.98 4.07
N ILE A 367 18.73 -5.11 3.44
CA ILE A 367 18.37 -6.36 4.13
C ILE A 367 19.46 -6.81 5.11
N ASP A 368 20.73 -6.74 4.73
CA ASP A 368 21.84 -7.15 5.61
C ASP A 368 21.97 -6.23 6.84
N GLU A 369 21.71 -4.94 6.69
CA GLU A 369 21.67 -4.01 7.82
C GLU A 369 20.47 -4.26 8.75
N ILE A 370 19.28 -4.54 8.20
CA ILE A 370 18.09 -4.91 8.96
C ILE A 370 18.30 -6.21 9.73
N LYS A 371 18.95 -7.22 9.14
CA LYS A 371 19.28 -8.48 9.81
C LYS A 371 20.14 -8.27 11.04
N LYS A 372 21.07 -7.31 11.00
CA LYS A 372 21.92 -6.96 12.19
C LYS A 372 21.10 -6.34 13.31
N LEU A 373 20.05 -5.59 12.99
CA LEU A 373 19.14 -4.98 13.97
C LEU A 373 18.17 -6.02 14.57
N GLY A 374 17.71 -6.97 13.79
CA GLY A 374 16.82 -8.03 14.22
C GLY A 374 15.43 -7.56 14.67
N PRO A 375 14.65 -6.86 13.81
CA PRO A 375 13.29 -6.48 14.13
C PRO A 375 12.39 -7.71 14.32
N ASP A 376 11.20 -7.51 14.87
CA ASP A 376 10.21 -8.57 15.09
C ASP A 376 9.28 -8.76 13.90
N SER A 377 9.13 -7.71 13.09
CA SER A 377 8.40 -7.74 11.83
C SER A 377 9.04 -6.83 10.78
N LEU A 378 8.82 -7.17 9.52
CA LEU A 378 9.31 -6.45 8.36
C LEU A 378 8.16 -6.30 7.36
N THR A 379 7.86 -5.06 6.95
CA THR A 379 6.94 -4.81 5.86
C THR A 379 7.72 -4.43 4.62
N VAL A 380 7.56 -5.20 3.57
CA VAL A 380 8.18 -4.97 2.25
C VAL A 380 7.14 -4.33 1.33
N HIS A 381 7.37 -3.07 1.00
CA HIS A 381 6.54 -2.33 0.06
C HIS A 381 7.17 -2.33 -1.33
N SER A 382 6.37 -2.58 -2.34
CA SER A 382 6.70 -2.24 -3.72
C SER A 382 6.25 -0.82 -4.01
N LEU A 383 7.15 0.01 -4.52
CA LEU A 383 6.85 1.42 -4.79
C LEU A 383 5.63 1.55 -5.69
N ALA A 384 4.62 2.29 -5.23
CA ALA A 384 3.42 2.59 -6.00
C ALA A 384 3.43 4.04 -6.47
N ILE A 385 3.19 4.24 -7.77
CA ILE A 385 3.11 5.57 -8.38
C ILE A 385 1.69 6.08 -8.20
N LYS A 386 1.53 7.09 -7.33
CA LYS A 386 0.23 7.69 -7.04
C LYS A 386 0.19 9.13 -7.54
N ARG A 387 -0.91 9.52 -8.19
CA ARG A 387 -1.11 10.87 -8.75
C ARG A 387 -0.93 12.00 -7.71
N ALA A 388 -1.24 11.74 -6.45
CA ALA A 388 -1.12 12.72 -5.37
C ALA A 388 0.30 12.84 -4.79
N SER A 389 1.26 12.00 -5.21
CA SER A 389 2.64 12.08 -4.75
C SER A 389 3.49 12.96 -5.63
N LYS A 390 4.54 13.57 -5.06
CA LYS A 390 5.56 14.31 -5.82
C LYS A 390 6.35 13.40 -6.78
N LEU A 391 6.30 12.09 -6.56
CA LEU A 391 6.92 11.09 -7.41
C LEU A 391 6.36 11.10 -8.83
N SER A 392 5.07 11.39 -9.02
CA SER A 392 4.47 11.51 -10.35
C SER A 392 5.16 12.59 -11.18
N GLN A 393 5.29 13.81 -10.61
CA GLN A 393 6.01 14.91 -11.26
C GLN A 393 7.49 14.56 -11.48
N TRP A 394 8.12 13.92 -10.50
CA TRP A 394 9.51 13.49 -10.63
C TRP A 394 9.73 12.49 -11.79
N ILE A 395 8.79 11.57 -12.01
CA ILE A 395 8.84 10.62 -13.13
C ILE A 395 8.73 11.34 -14.48
N GLU A 396 7.91 12.39 -14.58
CA GLU A 396 7.81 13.21 -15.80
C GLU A 396 9.16 13.84 -16.15
N GLU A 397 9.94 14.25 -15.14
CA GLU A 397 11.25 14.89 -15.31
C GLU A 397 12.39 13.89 -15.56
N ASN A 398 12.37 12.71 -14.91
CA ASN A 398 13.50 11.78 -14.84
C ASN A 398 13.25 10.43 -15.55
N GLY A 399 12.02 10.14 -15.94
CA GLY A 399 11.59 8.88 -16.53
C GLY A 399 11.36 7.77 -15.50
N ILE A 400 10.46 6.84 -15.83
CA ILE A 400 10.10 5.70 -14.97
C ILE A 400 11.18 4.61 -14.92
N GLY A 401 12.07 4.56 -15.88
CA GLY A 401 13.08 3.50 -16.03
C GLY A 401 14.10 3.41 -14.89
N THR A 402 14.14 4.43 -14.01
CA THR A 402 14.99 4.43 -12.81
C THR A 402 14.33 3.76 -11.60
N LEU A 403 13.03 3.42 -11.70
CA LEU A 403 12.26 2.77 -10.66
C LEU A 403 12.24 1.26 -10.93
N ARG A 404 13.22 0.54 -10.42
CA ARG A 404 13.40 -0.89 -10.70
C ARG A 404 13.01 -1.74 -9.50
N ASN A 405 11.83 -2.36 -9.58
CA ASN A 405 11.47 -3.48 -8.72
C ASN A 405 11.37 -4.74 -9.59
N THR A 406 12.09 -5.78 -9.23
CA THR A 406 12.26 -7.02 -10.01
C THR A 406 11.97 -8.25 -9.15
N ASP A 407 11.81 -9.42 -9.79
CA ASP A 407 11.72 -10.69 -9.06
C ASP A 407 12.93 -10.89 -8.13
N ALA A 408 14.12 -10.50 -8.55
CA ALA A 408 15.34 -10.62 -7.75
C ALA A 408 15.30 -9.73 -6.49
N THR A 409 14.83 -8.49 -6.58
CA THR A 409 14.69 -7.61 -5.40
C THR A 409 13.63 -8.13 -4.42
N MET A 410 12.52 -8.66 -4.92
CA MET A 410 11.49 -9.31 -4.11
C MET A 410 12.05 -10.56 -3.41
N GLU A 411 12.80 -11.40 -4.12
CA GLU A 411 13.42 -12.61 -3.58
C GLU A 411 14.45 -12.29 -2.49
N ILE A 412 15.28 -11.24 -2.67
CA ILE A 412 16.25 -10.77 -1.65
C ILE A 412 15.52 -10.39 -0.37
N ALA A 413 14.45 -9.60 -0.47
CA ALA A 413 13.66 -9.17 0.68
C ALA A 413 12.98 -10.36 1.39
N GLN A 414 12.38 -11.27 0.64
CA GLN A 414 11.74 -12.48 1.16
C GLN A 414 12.73 -13.39 1.88
N LYS A 415 13.88 -13.69 1.26
CA LYS A 415 14.95 -14.50 1.89
C LYS A 415 15.48 -13.84 3.15
N GLY A 416 15.59 -12.49 3.13
CA GLY A 416 16.00 -11.73 4.31
C GLY A 416 15.01 -11.86 5.47
N ALA A 417 13.71 -11.79 5.20
CA ALA A 417 12.66 -11.99 6.19
C ALA A 417 12.69 -13.42 6.76
N TYR A 418 12.82 -14.44 5.91
CA TYR A 418 12.94 -15.83 6.36
C TYR A 418 14.20 -16.09 7.19
N ALA A 419 15.31 -15.43 6.85
CA ALA A 419 16.56 -15.53 7.65
C ALA A 419 16.42 -14.89 9.05
N LEU A 420 15.40 -14.06 9.28
CA LEU A 420 15.02 -13.50 10.58
C LEU A 420 13.94 -14.33 11.30
N ASP A 421 13.65 -15.54 10.82
CA ASP A 421 12.56 -16.42 11.31
C ASP A 421 11.18 -15.77 11.22
N MET A 422 10.98 -14.92 10.21
CA MET A 422 9.70 -14.28 9.93
C MET A 422 8.93 -15.06 8.87
N LYS A 423 7.59 -15.03 8.98
CA LYS A 423 6.68 -15.62 8.02
C LYS A 423 5.74 -14.55 7.45
N PRO A 424 5.33 -14.66 6.17
CA PRO A 424 4.36 -13.71 5.60
C PRO A 424 3.02 -13.89 6.30
N TYR A 425 2.34 -12.78 6.67
CA TYR A 425 1.09 -12.85 7.42
C TYR A 425 -0.02 -11.94 6.90
N TYR A 426 0.29 -11.01 6.02
CA TYR A 426 -0.69 -10.27 5.21
C TYR A 426 -0.06 -9.83 3.90
N LEU A 427 -0.92 -9.60 2.91
CA LEU A 427 -0.52 -9.18 1.58
C LEU A 427 -1.59 -8.28 0.98
N TYR A 428 -1.14 -7.20 0.35
CA TYR A 428 -2.02 -6.39 -0.48
C TYR A 428 -1.29 -5.85 -1.69
N ARG A 429 -2.06 -5.51 -2.72
CA ARG A 429 -1.55 -4.87 -3.92
C ARG A 429 -2.16 -3.49 -4.09
N GLN A 430 -1.48 -2.65 -4.84
CA GLN A 430 -1.98 -1.34 -5.25
C GLN A 430 -1.96 -1.26 -6.77
N LYS A 431 -2.72 -0.33 -7.32
CA LYS A 431 -2.62 -0.01 -8.74
C LYS A 431 -1.30 0.70 -9.01
N ASN A 432 -0.75 0.51 -10.22
CA ASN A 432 0.48 1.16 -10.68
C ASN A 432 1.68 0.91 -9.77
N MET A 433 1.86 -0.33 -9.33
CA MET A 433 3.06 -0.74 -8.59
C MET A 433 4.20 -1.03 -9.57
N SER A 434 5.41 -0.62 -9.20
CA SER A 434 6.62 -0.98 -9.92
C SER A 434 6.75 -2.50 -10.00
N GLY A 435 6.93 -3.05 -11.22
CA GLY A 435 7.02 -4.49 -11.46
C GLY A 435 5.72 -5.29 -11.28
N ASN A 436 4.58 -4.64 -10.99
CA ASN A 436 3.28 -5.29 -10.72
C ASN A 436 3.31 -6.30 -9.55
N PHE A 437 4.21 -6.08 -8.59
CA PHE A 437 4.36 -6.91 -7.40
C PHE A 437 3.36 -6.57 -6.29
N GLU A 438 3.53 -7.18 -5.15
CA GLU A 438 2.73 -7.00 -3.95
C GLU A 438 3.49 -6.28 -2.84
N ASN A 439 2.76 -5.87 -1.81
CA ASN A 439 3.28 -5.53 -0.50
C ASN A 439 3.04 -6.69 0.45
N VAL A 440 4.05 -7.09 1.22
CA VAL A 440 3.97 -8.23 2.13
C VAL A 440 4.46 -7.84 3.51
N GLY A 441 3.67 -8.15 4.53
CA GLY A 441 4.11 -8.11 5.92
C GLY A 441 4.63 -9.46 6.36
N TYR A 442 5.84 -9.47 6.90
CA TYR A 442 6.49 -10.61 7.52
C TYR A 442 6.65 -10.38 9.02
N ALA A 443 6.44 -11.39 9.83
CA ALA A 443 6.63 -11.29 11.26
C ALA A 443 7.05 -12.63 11.88
N ARG A 444 7.73 -12.55 13.03
CA ARG A 444 7.93 -13.71 13.89
C ARG A 444 6.61 -14.15 14.51
N GLU A 445 6.53 -15.38 14.95
CA GLU A 445 5.36 -15.93 15.63
C GLU A 445 4.96 -15.06 16.84
N GLY A 446 3.66 -14.72 16.92
CA GLY A 446 3.14 -13.85 17.98
C GLY A 446 3.48 -12.37 17.87
N LYS A 447 4.13 -11.91 16.77
CA LYS A 447 4.50 -10.51 16.54
C LYS A 447 3.77 -9.89 15.34
N TYR A 448 2.66 -10.51 14.94
CA TYR A 448 1.83 -10.05 13.83
C TYR A 448 1.18 -8.70 14.13
N GLY A 449 1.00 -7.88 13.09
CA GLY A 449 0.17 -6.67 13.14
C GLY A 449 -1.28 -7.03 12.80
N ILE A 450 -2.12 -7.23 13.80
CA ILE A 450 -3.52 -7.65 13.65
C ILE A 450 -4.30 -6.59 12.88
N TYR A 451 -4.12 -5.32 13.24
CA TYR A 451 -4.78 -4.20 12.54
C TYR A 451 -4.49 -4.20 11.04
N ASN A 452 -3.26 -4.56 10.61
CA ASN A 452 -2.90 -4.62 9.20
C ASN A 452 -3.70 -5.68 8.43
N ILE A 453 -4.04 -6.80 9.08
CA ILE A 453 -4.92 -7.81 8.51
C ILE A 453 -6.35 -7.28 8.43
N LEU A 454 -6.87 -6.72 9.54
CA LEU A 454 -8.25 -6.23 9.61
C LEU A 454 -8.56 -5.15 8.58
N ILE A 455 -7.66 -4.18 8.39
CA ILE A 455 -7.86 -3.11 7.39
C ILE A 455 -7.80 -3.66 5.95
N ASN A 456 -7.01 -4.70 5.73
CA ASN A 456 -6.85 -5.33 4.43
C ASN A 456 -8.04 -6.25 4.11
N GLU A 457 -8.43 -7.13 5.02
CA GLU A 457 -9.49 -8.11 4.78
C GLU A 457 -10.91 -7.53 4.90
N GLU A 458 -11.08 -6.38 5.55
CA GLU A 458 -12.37 -5.70 5.72
C GLU A 458 -13.43 -6.61 6.35
N VAL A 459 -13.03 -7.34 7.39
CA VAL A 459 -13.89 -8.31 8.09
C VAL A 459 -14.47 -7.80 9.40
N GLN A 460 -13.96 -6.68 9.92
CA GLN A 460 -14.41 -6.05 11.14
C GLN A 460 -14.63 -4.55 10.92
N THR A 461 -15.56 -3.95 11.65
CA THR A 461 -15.74 -2.49 11.67
C THR A 461 -14.46 -1.80 12.18
N ILE A 462 -13.97 -0.81 11.42
CA ILE A 462 -12.87 0.05 11.81
C ILE A 462 -13.38 1.48 11.90
N ILE A 463 -13.34 2.03 13.10
CA ILE A 463 -13.71 3.42 13.35
C ILE A 463 -12.43 4.26 13.29
N ALA A 464 -12.41 5.19 12.36
CA ALA A 464 -11.22 5.99 12.08
C ALA A 464 -11.45 7.46 12.46
N LEU A 465 -10.51 8.01 13.22
CA LEU A 465 -10.52 9.35 13.81
C LEU A 465 -9.37 10.19 13.26
N GLY A 466 -9.54 11.51 13.26
CA GLY A 466 -8.52 12.45 12.79
C GLY A 466 -8.66 12.80 11.31
N ALA A 467 -7.96 13.85 10.89
CA ALA A 467 -8.03 14.39 9.54
C ALA A 467 -7.63 13.37 8.47
N GLY A 468 -8.43 13.24 7.42
CA GLY A 468 -8.18 12.36 6.28
C GLY A 468 -8.40 10.86 6.56
N SER A 469 -8.90 10.49 7.74
CA SER A 469 -9.23 9.11 8.07
C SER A 469 -10.58 8.67 7.47
N ILE A 470 -10.74 7.36 7.28
CA ILE A 470 -11.95 6.75 6.70
C ILE A 470 -12.42 5.63 7.60
N SER A 471 -13.58 5.81 8.22
CA SER A 471 -14.26 4.74 8.96
C SER A 471 -14.94 3.79 8.00
N LYS A 472 -14.93 2.48 8.34
CA LYS A 472 -15.60 1.41 7.60
C LYS A 472 -16.49 0.63 8.55
N ARG A 473 -17.79 0.65 8.33
CA ARG A 473 -18.73 -0.24 9.04
C ARG A 473 -18.92 -1.50 8.20
N VAL A 474 -18.64 -2.65 8.79
CA VAL A 474 -18.83 -3.97 8.18
C VAL A 474 -20.08 -4.59 8.79
N TYR A 475 -21.04 -4.97 7.93
CA TYR A 475 -22.29 -5.59 8.35
C TYR A 475 -22.19 -7.12 8.26
N PRO A 476 -23.04 -7.86 8.99
CA PRO A 476 -23.02 -9.34 8.98
C PRO A 476 -23.25 -9.96 7.58
N ASP A 477 -23.93 -9.26 6.69
CA ASP A 477 -24.15 -9.67 5.29
C ASP A 477 -22.96 -9.40 4.37
N GLY A 478 -21.87 -8.81 4.89
CA GLY A 478 -20.67 -8.43 4.14
C GLY A 478 -20.77 -7.07 3.45
N ARG A 479 -21.87 -6.34 3.60
CA ARG A 479 -22.00 -4.94 3.13
C ARG A 479 -21.02 -4.06 3.91
N ILE A 480 -20.41 -3.09 3.24
CA ILE A 480 -19.47 -2.13 3.84
C ILE A 480 -19.91 -0.72 3.52
N GLU A 481 -20.10 0.07 4.56
CA GLU A 481 -20.33 1.51 4.46
C GLU A 481 -19.10 2.29 4.93
N ARG A 482 -18.92 3.49 4.40
CA ARG A 482 -17.76 4.32 4.69
C ARG A 482 -18.16 5.73 5.07
N SER A 483 -17.44 6.30 6.03
CA SER A 483 -17.53 7.71 6.40
C SER A 483 -16.13 8.33 6.43
N GLU A 484 -15.97 9.42 5.70
CA GLU A 484 -14.68 10.08 5.50
C GLU A 484 -14.61 11.37 6.32
N ASN A 485 -13.48 11.59 7.00
CA ASN A 485 -13.13 12.87 7.59
C ASN A 485 -12.49 13.80 6.54
N MET A 486 -12.63 15.10 6.74
CA MET A 486 -11.95 16.11 5.91
C MET A 486 -10.44 15.83 5.90
N LYS A 487 -9.84 15.85 4.69
CA LYS A 487 -8.39 15.68 4.52
C LYS A 487 -7.61 16.90 4.98
N ASP A 488 -8.16 18.08 4.73
CA ASP A 488 -7.54 19.34 5.17
C ASP A 488 -7.69 19.49 6.69
N VAL A 489 -6.55 19.68 7.37
CA VAL A 489 -6.49 19.77 8.83
C VAL A 489 -7.22 21.00 9.36
N ALA A 490 -7.20 22.14 8.66
CA ALA A 490 -7.92 23.33 9.12
C ALA A 490 -9.43 23.12 9.02
N LEU A 491 -9.90 22.54 7.93
CA LEU A 491 -11.31 22.19 7.76
C LEU A 491 -11.77 21.10 8.73
N TYR A 492 -10.91 20.13 9.05
CA TYR A 492 -11.21 19.12 10.07
C TYR A 492 -11.44 19.76 11.44
N ILE A 493 -10.55 20.68 11.87
CA ILE A 493 -10.68 21.40 13.13
C ILE A 493 -11.97 22.25 13.15
N GLU A 494 -12.20 23.01 12.08
CA GLU A 494 -13.35 23.91 11.97
C GLU A 494 -14.69 23.16 11.96
N LYS A 495 -14.73 22.00 11.27
CA LYS A 495 -15.94 21.22 11.00
C LYS A 495 -16.02 19.93 11.80
N ILE A 496 -15.42 19.89 12.98
CA ILE A 496 -15.39 18.65 13.79
C ILE A 496 -16.81 18.14 14.11
N ASP A 497 -17.78 19.01 14.32
CA ASP A 497 -19.17 18.61 14.57
C ASP A 497 -19.79 17.90 13.35
N GLU A 498 -19.43 18.33 12.14
CA GLU A 498 -19.86 17.63 10.92
C GLU A 498 -19.20 16.24 10.83
N MET A 499 -17.92 16.09 11.22
CA MET A 499 -17.25 14.79 11.22
C MET A 499 -17.89 13.82 12.21
N ILE A 500 -18.24 14.31 13.39
CA ILE A 500 -18.98 13.56 14.41
C ILE A 500 -20.35 13.14 13.87
N GLU A 501 -21.08 14.05 13.24
CA GLU A 501 -22.40 13.74 12.67
C GLU A 501 -22.35 12.71 11.53
N ARG A 502 -21.32 12.76 10.69
CA ARG A 502 -21.10 11.72 9.67
C ARG A 502 -20.89 10.34 10.29
N LYS A 503 -20.12 10.27 11.39
CA LYS A 503 -19.93 9.02 12.13
C LYS A 503 -21.19 8.56 12.85
N ARG A 504 -21.96 9.50 13.42
CA ARG A 504 -23.27 9.19 14.02
C ARG A 504 -24.18 8.48 13.02
N LYS A 505 -24.25 8.99 11.78
CA LYS A 505 -25.04 8.37 10.72
C LYS A 505 -24.51 6.99 10.32
N LEU A 506 -23.17 6.83 10.24
CA LEU A 506 -22.57 5.54 9.91
C LEU A 506 -22.84 4.49 11.00
N LEU A 507 -22.80 4.88 12.28
CA LEU A 507 -22.89 3.98 13.43
C LEU A 507 -24.32 3.81 13.95
N ALA A 508 -25.28 4.58 13.46
CA ALA A 508 -26.69 4.41 13.83
C ALA A 508 -27.18 3.02 13.39
N ASP A 509 -27.91 2.35 14.29
CA ASP A 509 -28.66 1.15 13.92
C ASP A 509 -29.82 1.57 13.00
N GLU A 510 -30.04 0.82 11.92
CA GLU A 510 -31.18 0.98 11.01
C GLU A 510 -32.49 0.53 11.66
#